data_3f554e496c41863763655b3ce8844c13
#
_entry.id   3f554e496c41863763655b3ce8844c13
#
_cell.length_a   1.000
_cell.length_b   1.000
_cell.length_c   1.000
_cell.angle_alpha   90.00
_cell.angle_beta   90.00
_cell.angle_gamma   90.00
#
_symmetry.space_group_name_H-M   'P 1'
#
loop_
_entity.id
_entity.type
_entity.pdbx_description
1 polymer ?
#
loop_
_entity_poly.entity_id
_entity_poly.type
_entity_poly.pdbx_seq_one_letter_code
_entity_poly.pdbx_strand_id
1 'polypeptide(L)'
;MTAMTDYLQAVFAMLGPGEERYADPAAWLSLEEELGRTLPGDYKQIVDAYAPVQINGHLTLSHPASSWWNLGEEIRSASEVWADSRWESYITGPDDDPRVFCQLPQLSFGTSEGLIPIAATDQGAAVFVASSVHGFSDGVVVQGAEGDWVGHPMTFAEWLYRHLVGEEMTGWDSAAFYPGPVGLEYPPAGPGQPTRDAYGPDRGM
;
A
#
# COMPACT_ATOMS: atom_id res chain seq x y z
N MET A 1 -10.27 -8.38 29.06
CA MET A 1 -9.52 -7.40 28.25
C MET A 1 -9.00 -8.14 27.04
N THR A 2 -9.62 -7.95 25.87
CA THR A 2 -9.13 -8.51 24.63
C THR A 2 -7.84 -7.76 24.30
N ALA A 3 -6.72 -8.46 24.17
CA ALA A 3 -5.47 -7.85 23.73
C ALA A 3 -5.71 -7.23 22.33
N MET A 4 -5.42 -5.94 22.22
CA MET A 4 -5.45 -5.28 20.93
C MET A 4 -4.40 -5.95 20.05
N THR A 5 -4.80 -6.47 18.91
CA THR A 5 -3.86 -7.14 17.99
C THR A 5 -2.85 -6.10 17.50
N ASP A 6 -1.57 -6.35 17.73
CA ASP A 6 -0.50 -5.57 17.11
C ASP A 6 -0.32 -6.06 15.68
N TYR A 7 -1.04 -5.41 14.75
CA TYR A 7 -1.05 -5.79 13.34
C TYR A 7 0.33 -5.65 12.68
N LEU A 8 1.15 -4.70 13.11
CA LEU A 8 2.49 -4.55 12.56
C LEU A 8 3.35 -5.78 12.91
N GLN A 9 3.32 -6.23 14.17
CA GLN A 9 4.01 -7.44 14.58
C GLN A 9 3.42 -8.70 13.91
N ALA A 10 2.11 -8.73 13.71
CA ALA A 10 1.46 -9.83 13.00
C ALA A 10 1.91 -9.91 11.53
N VAL A 11 2.03 -8.77 10.84
CA VAL A 11 2.59 -8.70 9.46
C VAL A 11 4.03 -9.21 9.46
N PHE A 12 4.89 -8.72 10.36
CA PHE A 12 6.28 -9.20 10.44
C PHE A 12 6.37 -10.72 10.74
N ALA A 13 5.48 -11.22 11.58
CA ALA A 13 5.43 -12.66 11.84
C ALA A 13 5.02 -13.48 10.59
N MET A 14 4.19 -12.92 9.70
CA MET A 14 3.78 -13.57 8.46
C MET A 14 4.83 -13.49 7.35
N LEU A 15 5.52 -12.35 7.23
CA LEU A 15 6.52 -12.11 6.18
C LEU A 15 7.91 -12.66 6.56
N GLY A 16 8.15 -12.86 7.85
CA GLY A 16 9.47 -13.26 8.37
C GLY A 16 10.43 -12.07 8.54
N PRO A 17 11.72 -12.33 8.80
CA PRO A 17 12.68 -11.27 9.05
C PRO A 17 12.89 -10.41 7.80
N GLY A 18 12.77 -9.10 7.96
CA GLY A 18 13.09 -8.11 6.91
C GLY A 18 14.60 -7.98 6.69
N GLU A 19 14.99 -7.51 5.52
CA GLU A 19 16.40 -7.33 5.16
C GLU A 19 16.88 -5.89 5.35
N GLU A 20 15.97 -4.92 5.46
CA GLU A 20 16.25 -3.48 5.61
C GLU A 20 17.29 -2.94 4.58
N ARG A 21 17.23 -3.47 3.35
CA ARG A 21 18.27 -3.22 2.31
C ARG A 21 18.42 -1.77 1.92
N TYR A 22 17.33 -1.03 1.99
CA TYR A 22 17.25 0.35 1.55
C TYR A 22 16.85 1.31 2.67
N ALA A 23 16.73 0.84 3.93
CA ALA A 23 16.32 1.66 5.05
C ALA A 23 17.21 2.92 5.14
N ASP A 24 16.62 4.07 4.86
CA ASP A 24 17.30 5.36 4.79
C ASP A 24 16.35 6.48 5.28
N PRO A 25 16.53 6.95 6.51
CA PRO A 25 15.72 8.04 7.04
C PRO A 25 15.78 9.34 6.21
N ALA A 26 16.90 9.59 5.52
CA ALA A 26 17.05 10.81 4.71
C ALA A 26 16.17 10.74 3.44
N ALA A 27 16.05 9.55 2.84
CA ALA A 27 15.18 9.34 1.69
C ALA A 27 13.69 9.54 2.05
N TRP A 28 13.27 9.10 3.24
CA TRP A 28 11.92 9.38 3.75
C TRP A 28 11.68 10.86 3.98
N LEU A 29 12.61 11.57 4.63
CA LEU A 29 12.48 13.00 4.85
C LEU A 29 12.35 13.78 3.54
N SER A 30 13.17 13.44 2.54
CA SER A 30 13.11 14.08 1.22
C SER A 30 11.76 13.85 0.52
N LEU A 31 11.25 12.62 0.56
CA LEU A 31 9.95 12.28 -0.01
C LEU A 31 8.81 13.00 0.73
N GLU A 32 8.82 13.01 2.05
CA GLU A 32 7.79 13.66 2.88
C GLU A 32 7.80 15.19 2.73
N GLU A 33 8.97 15.81 2.53
CA GLU A 33 9.08 17.24 2.16
C GLU A 33 8.44 17.52 0.79
N GLU A 34 8.68 16.65 -0.21
CA GLU A 34 8.07 16.78 -1.54
C GLU A 34 6.54 16.64 -1.47
N LEU A 35 6.04 15.68 -0.70
CA LEU A 35 4.61 15.43 -0.53
C LEU A 35 3.90 16.48 0.35
N GLY A 36 4.66 17.22 1.17
CA GLY A 36 4.13 18.16 2.14
C GLY A 36 3.40 17.49 3.31
N ARG A 37 3.61 16.19 3.54
CA ARG A 37 3.07 15.43 4.70
C ARG A 37 3.92 14.23 5.02
N THR A 38 3.82 13.77 6.27
CA THR A 38 4.41 12.50 6.69
C THR A 38 3.55 11.32 6.25
N LEU A 39 4.20 10.21 5.92
CA LEU A 39 3.55 8.93 5.65
C LEU A 39 3.39 8.12 6.95
N PRO A 40 2.40 7.21 7.03
CA PRO A 40 2.15 6.42 8.23
C PRO A 40 3.39 5.64 8.70
N GLY A 41 3.64 5.66 10.01
CA GLY A 41 4.84 5.06 10.57
C GLY A 41 4.92 3.54 10.40
N ASP A 42 3.78 2.85 10.45
CA ASP A 42 3.68 1.41 10.22
C ASP A 42 3.97 1.05 8.75
N TYR A 43 3.47 1.86 7.80
CA TYR A 43 3.79 1.72 6.38
C TYR A 43 5.30 1.86 6.14
N LYS A 44 5.94 2.91 6.68
CA LYS A 44 7.38 3.11 6.54
C LYS A 44 8.19 1.94 7.11
N GLN A 45 7.80 1.41 8.26
CA GLN A 45 8.48 0.25 8.87
C GLN A 45 8.38 -1.01 8.01
N ILE A 46 7.22 -1.28 7.39
CA ILE A 46 7.04 -2.41 6.47
C ILE A 46 7.86 -2.21 5.20
N VAL A 47 7.83 -1.01 4.62
CA VAL A 47 8.61 -0.67 3.42
C VAL A 47 10.11 -0.77 3.70
N ASP A 48 10.61 -0.23 4.80
CA ASP A 48 12.03 -0.34 5.19
C ASP A 48 12.46 -1.79 5.34
N ALA A 49 11.59 -2.63 5.91
CA ALA A 49 11.92 -4.03 6.14
C ALA A 49 12.00 -4.86 4.85
N TYR A 50 11.11 -4.61 3.88
CA TYR A 50 10.92 -5.55 2.76
C TYR A 50 11.06 -4.93 1.37
N ALA A 51 10.74 -3.65 1.16
CA ALA A 51 10.67 -3.07 -0.18
C ALA A 51 12.05 -2.75 -0.78
N PRO A 52 12.18 -2.74 -2.12
CA PRO A 52 11.18 -3.12 -3.12
C PRO A 52 10.85 -4.62 -3.09
N VAL A 53 9.55 -4.94 -3.12
CA VAL A 53 9.08 -6.33 -3.06
C VAL A 53 7.72 -6.49 -3.74
N GLN A 54 7.47 -7.63 -4.35
CA GLN A 54 6.14 -8.07 -4.73
C GLN A 54 5.72 -9.22 -3.80
N ILE A 55 4.59 -9.03 -3.12
CA ILE A 55 4.07 -9.96 -2.12
C ILE A 55 3.05 -10.88 -2.80
N ASN A 56 3.23 -12.20 -2.67
CA ASN A 56 2.42 -13.26 -3.29
C ASN A 56 2.27 -13.11 -4.81
N GLY A 57 3.25 -12.48 -5.49
CA GLY A 57 3.16 -12.17 -6.92
C GLY A 57 2.06 -11.17 -7.27
N HIS A 58 1.53 -10.47 -6.29
CA HIS A 58 0.33 -9.65 -6.44
C HIS A 58 0.51 -8.20 -6.00
N LEU A 59 0.87 -7.93 -4.75
CA LEU A 59 0.99 -6.59 -4.19
C LEU A 59 2.42 -6.08 -4.28
N THR A 60 2.63 -4.96 -4.97
CA THR A 60 3.95 -4.33 -5.12
C THR A 60 4.13 -3.18 -4.14
N LEU A 61 5.25 -3.21 -3.42
CA LEU A 61 5.73 -2.12 -2.57
C LEU A 61 7.09 -1.63 -3.09
N SER A 62 7.22 -0.32 -3.25
CA SER A 62 8.45 0.36 -3.66
C SER A 62 9.10 1.11 -2.51
N HIS A 63 10.39 1.49 -2.64
CA HIS A 63 11.13 2.13 -1.56
C HIS A 63 11.69 3.50 -2.01
N PRO A 64 11.66 4.56 -1.16
CA PRO A 64 12.13 5.88 -1.56
C PRO A 64 13.64 5.96 -1.87
N ALA A 65 14.47 5.11 -1.26
CA ALA A 65 15.91 5.07 -1.52
C ALA A 65 16.32 4.11 -2.65
N SER A 66 15.40 3.36 -3.23
CA SER A 66 15.69 2.49 -4.38
C SER A 66 15.79 3.31 -5.66
N SER A 67 16.81 3.03 -6.50
CA SER A 67 16.99 3.73 -7.77
C SER A 67 16.14 3.17 -8.92
N TRP A 68 15.65 1.93 -8.82
CA TRP A 68 14.88 1.27 -9.88
C TRP A 68 13.39 1.14 -9.57
N TRP A 69 13.07 0.98 -8.32
CA TRP A 69 11.70 0.86 -7.80
C TRP A 69 11.51 1.98 -6.78
N ASN A 70 11.63 3.23 -7.28
CA ASN A 70 11.61 4.41 -6.44
C ASN A 70 10.17 4.83 -6.12
N LEU A 71 9.83 4.82 -4.84
CA LEU A 71 8.49 5.16 -4.38
C LEU A 71 8.08 6.59 -4.79
N GLY A 72 8.98 7.56 -4.71
CA GLY A 72 8.69 8.94 -5.08
C GLY A 72 8.38 9.10 -6.58
N GLU A 73 9.11 8.40 -7.45
CA GLU A 73 8.85 8.38 -8.88
C GLU A 73 7.51 7.70 -9.20
N GLU A 74 7.19 6.60 -8.51
CA GLU A 74 5.92 5.91 -8.67
C GLU A 74 4.74 6.75 -8.19
N ILE A 75 4.87 7.43 -7.04
CA ILE A 75 3.84 8.35 -6.55
C ILE A 75 3.57 9.46 -7.57
N ARG A 76 4.62 10.08 -8.13
CA ARG A 76 4.45 11.15 -9.14
C ARG A 76 3.76 10.62 -10.39
N SER A 77 4.27 9.53 -10.96
CA SER A 77 3.71 8.93 -12.17
C SER A 77 2.26 8.48 -11.98
N ALA A 78 1.97 7.79 -10.89
CA ALA A 78 0.60 7.36 -10.58
C ALA A 78 -0.33 8.56 -10.35
N SER A 79 0.14 9.59 -9.65
CA SER A 79 -0.66 10.80 -9.39
C SER A 79 -1.05 11.56 -10.66
N GLU A 80 -0.15 11.64 -11.64
CA GLU A 80 -0.43 12.22 -12.96
C GLU A 80 -1.49 11.40 -13.70
N VAL A 81 -1.35 10.07 -13.73
CA VAL A 81 -2.32 9.17 -14.35
C VAL A 81 -3.71 9.30 -13.70
N TRP A 82 -3.76 9.35 -12.36
CA TRP A 82 -5.01 9.50 -11.63
C TRP A 82 -5.65 10.88 -11.82
N ALA A 83 -4.87 11.95 -11.88
CA ALA A 83 -5.39 13.29 -12.13
C ALA A 83 -6.06 13.41 -13.51
N ASP A 84 -5.54 12.71 -14.50
CA ASP A 84 -6.10 12.68 -15.86
C ASP A 84 -7.16 11.59 -16.07
N SER A 85 -7.36 10.69 -15.10
CA SER A 85 -8.30 9.59 -15.19
C SER A 85 -9.76 10.02 -15.04
N ARG A 86 -10.67 9.16 -15.51
CA ARG A 86 -12.13 9.34 -15.32
C ARG A 86 -12.61 8.60 -14.06
N TRP A 87 -11.88 8.69 -12.97
CA TRP A 87 -12.18 7.99 -11.72
C TRP A 87 -13.61 8.25 -11.20
N GLU A 88 -14.19 9.42 -11.49
CA GLU A 88 -15.57 9.76 -11.11
C GLU A 88 -16.61 8.91 -11.83
N SER A 89 -16.30 8.35 -12.99
CA SER A 89 -17.25 7.57 -13.79
C SER A 89 -17.66 6.25 -13.14
N TYR A 90 -16.94 5.80 -12.13
CA TYR A 90 -17.22 4.57 -11.38
C TYR A 90 -18.01 4.82 -10.10
N ILE A 91 -18.26 6.08 -9.72
CA ILE A 91 -19.02 6.42 -8.53
C ILE A 91 -20.50 6.19 -8.80
N THR A 92 -21.12 5.30 -8.02
CA THR A 92 -22.53 4.95 -8.12
C THR A 92 -23.37 5.60 -7.03
N GLY A 93 -22.75 6.01 -5.93
CA GLY A 93 -23.41 6.63 -4.81
C GLY A 93 -22.44 7.29 -3.82
N PRO A 94 -22.97 7.88 -2.74
CA PRO A 94 -22.13 8.56 -1.75
C PRO A 94 -21.19 7.62 -0.98
N ASP A 95 -21.56 6.34 -0.87
CA ASP A 95 -20.74 5.35 -0.15
C ASP A 95 -19.51 4.94 -0.95
N ASP A 96 -19.56 5.09 -2.28
CA ASP A 96 -18.47 4.78 -3.19
C ASP A 96 -17.63 6.01 -3.55
N ASP A 97 -17.99 7.20 -3.04
CA ASP A 97 -17.31 8.45 -3.38
C ASP A 97 -16.15 8.71 -2.41
N PRO A 98 -14.88 8.66 -2.89
CA PRO A 98 -13.73 8.92 -2.05
C PRO A 98 -13.72 10.33 -1.43
N ARG A 99 -14.37 11.32 -2.05
CA ARG A 99 -14.52 12.66 -1.46
C ARG A 99 -15.37 12.62 -0.20
N VAL A 100 -16.41 11.80 -0.19
CA VAL A 100 -17.32 11.68 0.96
C VAL A 100 -16.65 10.98 2.13
N PHE A 101 -16.10 9.78 1.93
CA PHE A 101 -15.49 9.05 3.04
C PHE A 101 -14.13 9.58 3.48
N CYS A 102 -13.42 10.33 2.63
CA CYS A 102 -12.21 11.06 3.02
C CYS A 102 -12.49 12.48 3.54
N GLN A 103 -13.74 12.95 3.47
CA GLN A 103 -14.13 14.31 3.88
C GLN A 103 -13.38 15.41 3.10
N LEU A 104 -13.16 15.19 1.82
CA LEU A 104 -12.46 16.12 0.94
C LEU A 104 -13.45 16.90 0.07
N PRO A 105 -13.30 18.23 -0.07
CA PRO A 105 -14.14 19.01 -0.97
C PRO A 105 -13.84 18.71 -2.45
N GLN A 106 -12.60 18.32 -2.75
CA GLN A 106 -12.12 17.94 -4.06
C GLN A 106 -11.05 16.86 -3.90
N LEU A 107 -11.06 15.86 -4.78
CA LEU A 107 -10.04 14.83 -4.79
C LEU A 107 -8.82 15.33 -5.59
N SER A 108 -7.64 15.13 -5.00
CA SER A 108 -6.34 15.32 -5.63
C SER A 108 -5.44 14.12 -5.34
N PHE A 109 -4.38 13.96 -6.11
CA PHE A 109 -3.48 12.82 -5.98
C PHE A 109 -2.03 13.30 -5.79
N GLY A 110 -1.28 12.62 -4.93
CA GLY A 110 0.12 12.95 -4.63
C GLY A 110 0.32 14.28 -3.92
N THR A 111 -0.70 14.81 -3.27
CA THR A 111 -0.65 16.08 -2.53
C THR A 111 -0.88 15.86 -1.04
N SER A 112 -0.50 16.83 -0.21
CA SER A 112 -0.62 16.75 1.25
C SER A 112 -2.05 16.48 1.75
N GLU A 113 -3.06 16.98 1.06
CA GLU A 113 -4.46 16.85 1.44
C GLU A 113 -5.21 15.79 0.62
N GLY A 114 -4.57 15.25 -0.42
CA GLY A 114 -5.18 14.29 -1.33
C GLY A 114 -4.89 12.83 -0.99
N LEU A 115 -5.12 11.98 -1.97
CA LEU A 115 -4.74 10.57 -1.93
C LEU A 115 -3.29 10.40 -2.39
N ILE A 116 -2.47 9.75 -1.57
CA ILE A 116 -1.09 9.43 -1.94
C ILE A 116 -1.04 7.95 -2.34
N PRO A 117 -0.76 7.62 -3.61
CA PRO A 117 -0.61 6.22 -4.04
C PRO A 117 0.64 5.61 -3.41
N ILE A 118 0.47 4.48 -2.71
CA ILE A 118 1.54 3.84 -1.93
C ILE A 118 1.82 2.39 -2.32
N ALA A 119 0.91 1.76 -3.04
CA ALA A 119 1.06 0.41 -3.55
C ALA A 119 0.12 0.16 -4.72
N ALA A 120 0.37 -0.90 -5.46
CA ALA A 120 -0.50 -1.35 -6.55
C ALA A 120 -0.51 -2.88 -6.63
N THR A 121 -1.58 -3.43 -7.23
CA THR A 121 -1.67 -4.85 -7.51
C THR A 121 -1.43 -5.14 -8.98
N ASP A 122 -1.03 -6.38 -9.31
CA ASP A 122 -0.87 -6.86 -10.68
C ASP A 122 -2.19 -6.90 -11.47
N GLN A 123 -3.33 -6.88 -10.77
CA GLN A 123 -4.68 -6.83 -11.37
C GLN A 123 -5.19 -5.40 -11.61
N GLY A 124 -4.39 -4.39 -11.29
CA GLY A 124 -4.72 -2.99 -11.56
C GLY A 124 -5.41 -2.25 -10.42
N ALA A 125 -5.56 -2.84 -9.24
CA ALA A 125 -6.01 -2.09 -8.07
C ALA A 125 -4.89 -1.15 -7.57
N ALA A 126 -5.27 0.05 -7.15
CA ALA A 126 -4.38 1.04 -6.56
C ALA A 126 -4.70 1.24 -5.09
N VAL A 127 -3.66 1.31 -4.28
CA VAL A 127 -3.75 1.52 -2.82
C VAL A 127 -3.19 2.89 -2.48
N PHE A 128 -3.98 3.66 -1.75
CA PHE A 128 -3.64 5.02 -1.34
C PHE A 128 -3.69 5.15 0.18
N VAL A 129 -2.98 6.15 0.68
CA VAL A 129 -3.21 6.68 2.03
C VAL A 129 -3.88 8.06 1.94
N ALA A 130 -4.86 8.29 2.79
CA ALA A 130 -5.55 9.57 2.95
C ALA A 130 -5.38 10.10 4.37
N SER A 131 -5.43 11.42 4.54
CA SER A 131 -5.32 12.05 5.87
C SER A 131 -6.47 11.65 6.80
N SER A 132 -7.63 11.36 6.23
CA SER A 132 -8.80 10.86 6.96
C SER A 132 -9.60 9.92 6.08
N VAL A 133 -10.07 8.81 6.65
CA VAL A 133 -11.02 7.88 6.04
C VAL A 133 -12.09 7.57 7.08
N HIS A 134 -13.33 7.98 6.86
CA HIS A 134 -14.42 7.87 7.83
C HIS A 134 -14.06 8.43 9.23
N GLY A 135 -13.21 9.48 9.28
CA GLY A 135 -12.72 10.08 10.52
C GLY A 135 -11.52 9.37 11.15
N PHE A 136 -11.01 8.30 10.56
CA PHE A 136 -9.79 7.63 10.98
C PHE A 136 -8.58 8.31 10.31
N SER A 137 -7.59 8.73 11.10
CA SER A 137 -6.39 9.38 10.58
C SER A 137 -5.50 8.41 9.81
N ASP A 138 -4.95 8.86 8.69
CA ASP A 138 -4.05 8.08 7.84
C ASP A 138 -4.59 6.71 7.42
N GLY A 139 -5.90 6.69 7.10
CA GLY A 139 -6.58 5.49 6.64
C GLY A 139 -6.19 5.10 5.21
N VAL A 140 -6.48 3.85 4.86
CA VAL A 140 -6.21 3.28 3.54
C VAL A 140 -7.43 3.47 2.63
N VAL A 141 -7.18 3.85 1.39
CA VAL A 141 -8.19 3.93 0.32
C VAL A 141 -7.74 3.03 -0.82
N VAL A 142 -8.67 2.29 -1.37
CA VAL A 142 -8.40 1.43 -2.52
C VAL A 142 -9.33 1.77 -3.66
N GLN A 143 -8.77 1.85 -4.87
CA GLN A 143 -9.55 1.76 -6.08
C GLN A 143 -9.30 0.37 -6.68
N GLY A 144 -10.34 -0.45 -6.68
CA GLY A 144 -10.31 -1.81 -7.16
C GLY A 144 -10.15 -1.92 -8.67
N ALA A 145 -9.82 -3.11 -9.16
CA ALA A 145 -9.62 -3.38 -10.58
C ALA A 145 -10.89 -3.13 -11.43
N GLU A 146 -12.07 -3.29 -10.83
CA GLU A 146 -13.36 -3.01 -11.46
C GLU A 146 -13.76 -1.52 -11.41
N GLY A 147 -12.93 -0.68 -10.80
CA GLY A 147 -13.13 0.76 -10.69
C GLY A 147 -13.83 1.22 -9.39
N ASP A 148 -14.20 0.30 -8.54
CA ASP A 148 -14.84 0.57 -7.26
C ASP A 148 -13.91 1.23 -6.26
N TRP A 149 -14.44 2.16 -5.46
CA TRP A 149 -13.69 2.85 -4.42
C TRP A 149 -14.12 2.36 -3.04
N VAL A 150 -13.14 2.00 -2.22
CA VAL A 150 -13.36 1.51 -0.85
C VAL A 150 -12.47 2.27 0.13
N GLY A 151 -13.08 2.84 1.17
CA GLY A 151 -12.36 3.46 2.29
C GLY A 151 -12.22 2.48 3.46
N HIS A 152 -11.00 2.24 3.90
CA HIS A 152 -10.66 1.39 5.04
C HIS A 152 -10.19 2.27 6.21
N PRO A 153 -11.03 2.49 7.25
CA PRO A 153 -10.64 3.27 8.42
C PRO A 153 -9.73 2.47 9.36
N MET A 154 -8.55 2.15 8.87
CA MET A 154 -7.55 1.33 9.58
C MET A 154 -6.13 1.69 9.16
N THR A 155 -5.14 1.26 9.93
CA THR A 155 -3.72 1.42 9.59
C THR A 155 -3.32 0.57 8.39
N PHE A 156 -2.20 0.90 7.74
CA PHE A 156 -1.69 0.10 6.63
C PHE A 156 -1.30 -1.32 7.08
N ALA A 157 -0.75 -1.46 8.27
CA ALA A 157 -0.41 -2.78 8.82
C ALA A 157 -1.65 -3.66 9.05
N GLU A 158 -2.76 -3.10 9.54
CA GLU A 158 -4.01 -3.83 9.68
C GLU A 158 -4.58 -4.21 8.31
N TRP A 159 -4.60 -3.27 7.36
CA TRP A 159 -5.05 -3.51 6.00
C TRP A 159 -4.23 -4.63 5.32
N LEU A 160 -2.90 -4.56 5.42
CA LEU A 160 -2.03 -5.58 4.85
C LEU A 160 -2.23 -6.96 5.50
N TYR A 161 -2.35 -7.01 6.83
CA TYR A 161 -2.63 -8.24 7.55
C TYR A 161 -3.92 -8.90 7.04
N ARG A 162 -5.00 -8.13 6.94
CA ARG A 162 -6.30 -8.62 6.45
C ARG A 162 -6.23 -9.10 5.00
N HIS A 163 -5.50 -8.37 4.15
CA HIS A 163 -5.22 -8.80 2.78
C HIS A 163 -4.47 -10.15 2.75
N LEU A 164 -3.45 -10.32 3.58
CA LEU A 164 -2.64 -11.55 3.62
C LEU A 164 -3.39 -12.77 4.20
N VAL A 165 -4.42 -12.57 5.00
CA VAL A 165 -5.30 -13.66 5.47
C VAL A 165 -6.49 -13.91 4.54
N GLY A 166 -6.58 -13.21 3.42
CA GLY A 166 -7.55 -13.47 2.37
C GLY A 166 -8.87 -12.71 2.50
N GLU A 167 -8.91 -11.63 3.29
CA GLU A 167 -10.07 -10.74 3.29
C GLU A 167 -10.14 -9.91 1.99
N GLU A 168 -11.33 -9.47 1.64
CA GLU A 168 -11.59 -8.61 0.48
C GLU A 168 -11.11 -7.18 0.74
N MET A 169 -9.85 -6.90 0.41
CA MET A 169 -9.19 -5.65 0.76
C MET A 169 -8.78 -4.79 -0.44
N THR A 170 -8.83 -5.32 -1.66
CA THR A 170 -8.38 -4.63 -2.89
C THR A 170 -9.52 -4.37 -3.88
N GLY A 171 -10.74 -4.20 -3.38
CA GLY A 171 -11.92 -3.96 -4.17
C GLY A 171 -12.88 -5.15 -4.21
N TRP A 172 -13.91 -5.05 -5.00
CA TRP A 172 -14.96 -6.06 -5.13
C TRP A 172 -14.42 -7.40 -5.62
N ASP A 173 -14.86 -8.50 -4.99
CA ASP A 173 -14.50 -9.88 -5.33
C ASP A 173 -12.97 -10.12 -5.36
N SER A 174 -12.25 -9.36 -4.55
CA SER A 174 -10.78 -9.39 -4.51
C SER A 174 -10.21 -10.33 -3.44
N ALA A 175 -11.05 -11.02 -2.68
CA ALA A 175 -10.60 -11.93 -1.65
C ALA A 175 -9.77 -13.07 -2.26
N ALA A 176 -8.47 -13.08 -1.98
CA ALA A 176 -7.57 -14.11 -2.46
C ALA A 176 -6.75 -14.67 -1.30
N PHE A 177 -6.96 -15.95 -1.00
CA PHE A 177 -6.24 -16.64 0.04
C PHE A 177 -5.16 -17.54 -0.56
N TYR A 178 -3.92 -17.29 -0.17
CA TYR A 178 -2.77 -18.10 -0.55
C TYR A 178 -2.39 -18.96 0.66
N PRO A 179 -2.68 -20.27 0.63
CA PRO A 179 -2.27 -21.17 1.71
C PRO A 179 -0.74 -21.32 1.73
N GLY A 180 -0.20 -21.56 2.92
CA GLY A 180 1.24 -21.72 3.12
C GLY A 180 1.98 -20.40 3.40
N PRO A 181 3.31 -20.39 3.27
CA PRO A 181 4.13 -19.22 3.49
C PRO A 181 3.81 -18.08 2.52
N VAL A 182 3.94 -16.84 2.98
CA VAL A 182 3.82 -15.67 2.10
C VAL A 182 5.04 -15.62 1.16
N GLY A 183 4.79 -15.55 -0.14
CA GLY A 183 5.85 -15.37 -1.14
C GLY A 183 6.31 -13.92 -1.20
N LEU A 184 7.63 -13.72 -1.27
CA LEU A 184 8.28 -12.43 -1.42
C LEU A 184 9.18 -12.49 -2.65
N GLU A 185 8.82 -11.76 -3.70
CA GLU A 185 9.62 -11.62 -4.90
C GLU A 185 10.33 -10.27 -4.87
N TYR A 186 11.65 -10.29 -4.79
CA TYR A 186 12.47 -9.08 -4.81
C TYR A 186 12.93 -8.80 -6.24
N PRO A 187 12.47 -7.70 -6.84
CA PRO A 187 12.84 -7.34 -8.20
C PRO A 187 14.33 -7.01 -8.31
N PRO A 188 14.89 -7.02 -9.54
CA PRO A 188 16.28 -6.63 -9.76
C PRO A 188 16.55 -5.22 -9.21
N ALA A 189 17.66 -5.06 -8.50
CA ALA A 189 18.12 -3.75 -7.99
C ALA A 189 18.98 -2.99 -9.01
N GLY A 190 19.24 -3.57 -10.18
CA GLY A 190 20.05 -2.97 -11.22
C GLY A 190 20.22 -3.88 -12.46
N PRO A 191 20.86 -3.37 -13.53
CA PRO A 191 21.03 -4.11 -14.77
C PRO A 191 21.73 -5.45 -14.56
N GLY A 192 21.14 -6.51 -15.12
CA GLY A 192 21.73 -7.85 -15.09
C GLY A 192 21.62 -8.60 -13.74
N GLN A 193 20.96 -8.01 -12.76
CA GLN A 193 20.64 -8.72 -11.52
C GLN A 193 19.39 -9.58 -11.70
N PRO A 194 19.34 -10.79 -11.14
CA PRO A 194 18.14 -11.62 -11.20
C PRO A 194 17.11 -11.16 -10.17
N THR A 195 15.85 -11.47 -10.43
CA THR A 195 14.80 -11.53 -9.41
C THR A 195 15.18 -12.57 -8.35
N ARG A 196 14.83 -12.33 -7.10
CA ARG A 196 15.10 -13.25 -6.00
C ARG A 196 13.83 -13.52 -5.22
N ASP A 197 13.53 -14.79 -5.05
CA ASP A 197 12.38 -15.25 -4.27
C ASP A 197 12.79 -15.57 -2.83
N ALA A 198 11.92 -15.24 -1.90
CA ALA A 198 11.98 -15.64 -0.51
C ALA A 198 10.56 -15.99 -0.02
N TYR A 199 10.48 -16.63 1.11
CA TYR A 199 9.21 -17.03 1.69
C TYR A 199 9.20 -16.72 3.18
N GLY A 200 8.06 -16.24 3.65
CA GLY A 200 7.81 -16.10 5.07
C GLY A 200 7.78 -17.44 5.78
N PRO A 201 7.62 -17.45 7.11
CA PRO A 201 7.45 -18.67 7.88
C PRO A 201 6.21 -19.48 7.47
N ASP A 202 6.26 -20.80 7.68
CA ASP A 202 5.09 -21.66 7.53
C ASP A 202 3.99 -21.22 8.52
N ARG A 203 2.80 -20.99 8.00
CA ARG A 203 1.64 -20.54 8.77
C ARG A 203 0.80 -21.69 9.32
N GLY A 204 1.16 -22.95 9.02
CA GLY A 204 0.46 -24.13 9.49
C GLY A 204 -0.94 -24.31 8.88
N MET A 205 -1.17 -23.79 7.69
CA MET A 205 -2.44 -23.81 6.98
C MET A 205 -2.34 -24.59 5.67
#